data_1d08f8157033fd7ebb28e6b2341e8da6
#
_entry.id   1d08f8157033fd7ebb28e6b2341e8da6
#
_cell.length_a   1.000
_cell.length_b   1.000
_cell.length_c   1.000
_cell.angle_alpha   90.00
_cell.angle_beta   90.00
_cell.angle_gamma   90.00
#
_symmetry.space_group_name_H-M   'P 1'
#
loop_
_entity.id
_entity.type
_entity.pdbx_description
1 polymer ?
#
loop_
_entity_poly.entity_id
_entity_poly.type
_entity_poly.pdbx_seq_one_letter_code
_entity_poly.pdbx_strand_id
1 'polypeptide(L)'
;MAAQNIPTHSLPDLSPLDFKIELINHVSRYNPLQVHRHDYFEIFVFEEASGSHLIDFEELPIRSRQIHFVTPGQVHQIRRSPASQGLVMLFSEAFYHFNRERSDFLFQLPFFYNKTGSPVIELPPDEFADCSQIIGNMLSVFSSKSSQKKSMLQSYLNIFLCHCLDCFERQLPASPPKSAGLALFQQFQTALEKNFRSGHEVADYAKQLAVSPRQLNDFSKKFAGISAVELIHRRLALEAKRLLFYTEANVSEIGFELGFEDPAHFSRFVRKCTGRAPSEWRKKEGV
;
A
#
# COMPACT_ATOMS: atom_id res chain seq x y z
N MET A 1 -27.09 13.01 -12.73
CA MET A 1 -26.37 11.71 -12.79
C MET A 1 -25.84 11.47 -11.42
N ALA A 2 -26.15 10.34 -10.79
CA ALA A 2 -25.71 10.05 -9.43
C ALA A 2 -24.17 9.97 -9.41
N ALA A 3 -23.62 10.69 -8.47
CA ALA A 3 -22.19 10.69 -8.20
C ALA A 3 -21.70 9.26 -7.91
N GLN A 4 -20.84 8.73 -8.75
CA GLN A 4 -20.25 7.41 -8.49
C GLN A 4 -19.18 7.57 -7.41
N ASN A 5 -19.53 7.20 -6.16
CA ASN A 5 -18.53 6.93 -5.15
C ASN A 5 -17.67 5.76 -5.63
N ILE A 6 -16.33 5.85 -5.42
CA ILE A 6 -15.47 4.69 -5.66
C ILE A 6 -15.93 3.58 -4.74
N PRO A 7 -16.26 2.40 -5.32
CA PRO A 7 -16.58 1.24 -4.51
C PRO A 7 -15.44 0.95 -3.53
N THR A 8 -15.77 0.85 -2.26
CA THR A 8 -14.83 0.37 -1.23
C THR A 8 -15.26 -1.02 -0.83
N HIS A 9 -14.35 -1.98 -0.95
CA HIS A 9 -14.60 -3.37 -0.60
C HIS A 9 -13.94 -3.70 0.73
N SER A 10 -14.63 -4.48 1.55
CA SER A 10 -14.13 -4.93 2.85
C SER A 10 -13.88 -6.42 2.86
N LEU A 11 -12.78 -6.84 3.50
CA LEU A 11 -12.37 -8.24 3.53
C LEU A 11 -13.31 -9.15 4.34
N PRO A 12 -13.92 -8.72 5.47
CA PRO A 12 -14.92 -9.53 6.18
C PRO A 12 -16.08 -9.98 5.29
N ASP A 13 -16.45 -9.17 4.29
CA ASP A 13 -17.47 -9.53 3.31
C ASP A 13 -17.00 -10.62 2.33
N LEU A 14 -15.68 -10.82 2.23
CA LEU A 14 -15.04 -11.73 1.30
C LEU A 14 -14.54 -13.02 1.98
N SER A 15 -14.14 -12.97 3.26
CA SER A 15 -13.58 -14.12 3.98
C SER A 15 -13.73 -14.01 5.50
N PRO A 16 -14.27 -15.04 6.17
CA PRO A 16 -14.36 -15.07 7.63
C PRO A 16 -13.01 -15.23 8.34
N LEU A 17 -11.92 -15.51 7.60
CA LEU A 17 -10.57 -15.64 8.14
C LEU A 17 -9.80 -14.33 8.10
N ASP A 18 -10.35 -13.26 7.52
CA ASP A 18 -9.60 -12.05 7.18
C ASP A 18 -8.38 -12.32 6.28
N PHE A 19 -8.42 -13.45 5.55
CA PHE A 19 -7.43 -13.88 4.56
C PHE A 19 -8.13 -14.64 3.44
N LYS A 20 -7.74 -14.37 2.19
CA LYS A 20 -8.22 -15.06 1.01
C LYS A 20 -7.08 -15.25 0.02
N ILE A 21 -7.09 -16.37 -0.69
CA ILE A 21 -6.21 -16.64 -1.82
C ILE A 21 -7.03 -17.30 -2.92
N GLU A 22 -6.94 -16.77 -4.12
CA GLU A 22 -7.69 -17.27 -5.28
C GLU A 22 -6.95 -17.04 -6.59
N LEU A 23 -7.30 -17.81 -7.60
CA LEU A 23 -6.76 -17.62 -8.95
C LEU A 23 -7.30 -16.32 -9.56
N ILE A 24 -6.47 -15.58 -10.28
CA ILE A 24 -6.86 -14.30 -10.89
C ILE A 24 -7.91 -14.42 -12.00
N ASN A 25 -8.08 -15.61 -12.57
CA ASN A 25 -9.11 -15.93 -13.56
C ASN A 25 -10.45 -16.33 -12.93
N HIS A 26 -10.52 -16.45 -11.61
CA HIS A 26 -11.78 -16.71 -10.90
C HIS A 26 -12.72 -15.50 -11.01
N VAL A 27 -14.02 -15.74 -11.09
CA VAL A 27 -15.04 -14.68 -11.12
C VAL A 27 -15.04 -13.97 -9.77
N SER A 28 -14.54 -12.76 -9.73
CA SER A 28 -14.58 -11.92 -8.55
C SER A 28 -16.01 -11.45 -8.25
N ARG A 29 -16.36 -11.26 -6.98
CA ARG A 29 -17.66 -10.68 -6.56
C ARG A 29 -17.81 -9.22 -6.96
N TYR A 30 -16.73 -8.56 -7.33
CA TYR A 30 -16.70 -7.19 -7.86
C TYR A 30 -15.98 -7.19 -9.21
N ASN A 31 -16.20 -6.14 -9.99
CA ASN A 31 -15.56 -5.98 -11.29
C ASN A 31 -14.16 -5.35 -11.13
N PRO A 32 -13.06 -6.10 -11.25
CA PRO A 32 -11.70 -5.56 -11.13
C PRO A 32 -11.33 -4.58 -12.24
N LEU A 33 -12.12 -4.54 -13.33
CA LEU A 33 -11.97 -3.57 -14.42
C LEU A 33 -12.54 -2.19 -14.06
N GLN A 34 -13.27 -2.07 -12.95
CA GLN A 34 -13.70 -0.77 -12.44
C GLN A 34 -12.67 -0.27 -11.43
N VAL A 35 -12.46 1.03 -11.44
CA VAL A 35 -11.65 1.69 -10.42
C VAL A 35 -12.31 1.50 -9.06
N HIS A 36 -11.57 0.96 -8.10
CA HIS A 36 -12.05 0.66 -6.76
C HIS A 36 -10.94 0.82 -5.71
N ARG A 37 -11.29 0.74 -4.45
CA ARG A 37 -10.36 0.65 -3.30
C ARG A 37 -10.88 -0.36 -2.29
N HIS A 38 -10.04 -0.74 -1.36
CA HIS A 38 -10.38 -1.68 -0.29
C HIS A 38 -9.66 -1.33 1.02
N ASP A 39 -10.11 -1.92 2.12
CA ASP A 39 -9.57 -1.74 3.48
C ASP A 39 -8.57 -2.84 3.90
N TYR A 40 -8.09 -3.63 2.94
CA TYR A 40 -7.17 -4.74 3.13
C TYR A 40 -5.96 -4.63 2.20
N PHE A 41 -4.94 -5.43 2.48
CA PHE A 41 -3.78 -5.61 1.60
C PHE A 41 -4.11 -6.59 0.49
N GLU A 42 -3.62 -6.32 -0.70
CA GLU A 42 -3.77 -7.18 -1.84
C GLU A 42 -2.43 -7.40 -2.54
N ILE A 43 -2.14 -8.66 -2.86
CA ILE A 43 -0.90 -9.06 -3.53
C ILE A 43 -1.28 -9.89 -4.75
N PHE A 44 -0.97 -9.35 -5.93
CA PHE A 44 -1.11 -10.09 -7.19
C PHE A 44 0.20 -10.76 -7.53
N VAL A 45 0.16 -12.05 -7.80
CA VAL A 45 1.30 -12.83 -8.32
C VAL A 45 0.95 -13.24 -9.74
N PHE A 46 1.64 -12.66 -10.70
CA PHE A 46 1.44 -12.91 -12.12
C PHE A 46 2.46 -13.95 -12.60
N GLU A 47 1.99 -15.14 -12.97
CA GLU A 47 2.82 -16.21 -13.51
C GLU A 47 3.08 -16.00 -15.00
N GLU A 48 2.01 -15.99 -15.80
CA GLU A 48 2.01 -15.62 -17.21
C GLU A 48 0.96 -14.55 -17.42
N ALA A 49 1.36 -13.33 -17.67
CA ALA A 49 0.41 -12.24 -17.73
C ALA A 49 0.88 -11.09 -18.61
N SER A 50 -0.11 -10.31 -19.08
CA SER A 50 0.09 -9.05 -19.76
C SER A 50 -1.09 -8.11 -19.51
N GLY A 51 -0.84 -6.80 -19.62
CA GLY A 51 -1.85 -5.78 -19.41
C GLY A 51 -1.31 -4.56 -18.67
N SER A 52 -2.19 -3.89 -17.94
CA SER A 52 -1.82 -2.75 -17.08
C SER A 52 -2.54 -2.79 -15.74
N HIS A 53 -1.88 -2.27 -14.71
CA HIS A 53 -2.39 -2.10 -13.37
C HIS A 53 -2.27 -0.61 -13.01
N LEU A 54 -3.38 0.10 -12.97
CA LEU A 54 -3.45 1.45 -12.46
C LEU A 54 -3.46 1.38 -10.93
N ILE A 55 -2.46 1.96 -10.28
CA ILE A 55 -2.40 2.11 -8.81
C ILE A 55 -2.30 3.61 -8.50
N ASP A 56 -3.30 4.17 -7.83
CA ASP A 56 -3.49 5.60 -7.62
C ASP A 56 -3.51 6.37 -8.96
N PHE A 57 -2.40 7.01 -9.33
CA PHE A 57 -2.27 7.83 -10.55
C PHE A 57 -1.17 7.32 -11.46
N GLU A 58 -0.65 6.12 -11.21
CA GLU A 58 0.43 5.51 -11.97
C GLU A 58 -0.06 4.24 -12.67
N GLU A 59 0.09 4.20 -13.99
CA GLU A 59 -0.20 3.02 -14.78
C GLU A 59 1.07 2.17 -14.93
N LEU A 60 1.04 0.98 -14.37
CA LEU A 60 2.16 0.04 -14.32
C LEU A 60 1.90 -1.12 -15.29
N PRO A 61 2.86 -1.51 -16.13
CA PRO A 61 2.69 -2.67 -17.00
C PRO A 61 2.63 -3.97 -16.15
N ILE A 62 1.72 -4.87 -16.53
CA ILE A 62 1.70 -6.23 -16.02
C ILE A 62 2.55 -7.10 -16.94
N ARG A 63 3.50 -7.85 -16.36
CA ARG A 63 4.35 -8.82 -17.06
C ARG A 63 4.39 -10.15 -16.29
N SER A 64 4.83 -11.18 -16.98
CA SER A 64 5.06 -12.50 -16.34
C SER A 64 6.14 -12.42 -15.26
N ARG A 65 5.98 -13.20 -14.22
CA ARG A 65 6.84 -13.27 -13.02
C ARG A 65 6.98 -11.93 -12.28
N GLN A 66 5.88 -11.16 -12.23
CA GLN A 66 5.79 -9.95 -11.41
C GLN A 66 4.86 -10.17 -10.21
N ILE A 67 5.19 -9.49 -9.12
CA ILE A 67 4.34 -9.38 -7.94
C ILE A 67 3.98 -7.91 -7.76
N HIS A 68 2.68 -7.61 -7.74
CA HIS A 68 2.15 -6.26 -7.52
C HIS A 68 1.49 -6.18 -6.14
N PHE A 69 1.76 -5.10 -5.43
CA PHE A 69 1.30 -4.87 -4.06
C PHE A 69 0.36 -3.67 -4.00
N VAL A 70 -0.78 -3.84 -3.33
CA VAL A 70 -1.76 -2.77 -3.09
C VAL A 70 -2.05 -2.69 -1.60
N THR A 71 -1.97 -1.47 -1.05
CA THR A 71 -2.25 -1.19 0.36
C THR A 71 -3.70 -0.76 0.59
N PRO A 72 -4.22 -0.90 1.82
CA PRO A 72 -5.51 -0.34 2.17
C PRO A 72 -5.64 1.13 1.76
N GLY A 73 -6.78 1.47 1.17
CA GLY A 73 -7.11 2.83 0.72
C GLY A 73 -6.50 3.25 -0.60
N GLN A 74 -5.57 2.48 -1.20
CA GLN A 74 -5.11 2.75 -2.56
C GLN A 74 -6.23 2.51 -3.55
N VAL A 75 -6.32 3.41 -4.52
CA VAL A 75 -7.26 3.26 -5.62
C VAL A 75 -6.58 2.55 -6.75
N HIS A 76 -7.17 1.47 -7.24
CA HIS A 76 -6.55 0.69 -8.31
C HIS A 76 -7.57 0.11 -9.31
N GLN A 77 -7.04 -0.31 -10.45
CA GLN A 77 -7.78 -0.95 -11.53
C GLN A 77 -6.85 -1.89 -12.27
N ILE A 78 -7.29 -3.12 -12.54
CA ILE A 78 -6.52 -4.08 -13.32
C ILE A 78 -7.18 -4.31 -14.68
N ARG A 79 -6.40 -4.11 -15.73
CA ARG A 79 -6.74 -4.45 -17.10
C ARG A 79 -5.75 -5.51 -17.58
N ARG A 80 -6.12 -6.77 -17.54
CA ARG A 80 -5.26 -7.89 -17.93
C ARG A 80 -5.83 -8.70 -19.07
N SER A 81 -4.96 -9.38 -19.81
CA SER A 81 -5.39 -10.36 -20.81
C SER A 81 -6.22 -11.46 -20.15
N PRO A 82 -7.30 -11.94 -20.80
CA PRO A 82 -8.07 -13.10 -20.32
C PRO A 82 -7.22 -14.39 -20.18
N ALA A 83 -6.12 -14.49 -20.90
CA ALA A 83 -5.18 -15.61 -20.81
C ALA A 83 -4.20 -15.52 -19.63
N SER A 84 -4.22 -14.40 -18.88
CA SER A 84 -3.31 -14.21 -17.75
C SER A 84 -3.55 -15.25 -16.67
N GLN A 85 -2.45 -15.82 -16.17
CA GLN A 85 -2.40 -16.80 -15.09
C GLN A 85 -1.71 -16.23 -13.88
N GLY A 86 -2.13 -16.67 -12.70
CA GLY A 86 -1.59 -16.23 -11.43
C GLY A 86 -2.65 -16.29 -10.33
N LEU A 87 -2.37 -15.62 -9.24
CA LEU A 87 -3.27 -15.59 -8.09
C LEU A 87 -3.27 -14.21 -7.41
N VAL A 88 -4.25 -14.03 -6.56
CA VAL A 88 -4.35 -12.88 -5.67
C VAL A 88 -4.49 -13.34 -4.24
N MET A 89 -3.75 -12.70 -3.34
CA MET A 89 -3.85 -12.85 -1.89
C MET A 89 -4.41 -11.57 -1.29
N LEU A 90 -5.42 -11.71 -0.45
CA LEU A 90 -6.06 -10.62 0.27
C LEU A 90 -5.96 -10.90 1.77
N PHE A 91 -5.56 -9.89 2.55
CA PHE A 91 -5.49 -10.04 4.00
C PHE A 91 -5.66 -8.70 4.72
N SER A 92 -6.28 -8.74 5.90
CA SER A 92 -6.38 -7.57 6.76
C SER A 92 -5.09 -7.35 7.57
N GLU A 93 -4.88 -6.13 8.06
CA GLU A 93 -3.82 -5.85 9.02
C GLU A 93 -3.96 -6.73 10.27
N ALA A 94 -5.20 -6.91 10.76
CA ALA A 94 -5.51 -7.76 11.92
C ALA A 94 -5.16 -9.24 11.70
N PHE A 95 -5.30 -9.75 10.47
CA PHE A 95 -4.85 -11.11 10.15
C PHE A 95 -3.33 -11.22 10.26
N TYR A 96 -2.58 -10.22 9.77
CA TYR A 96 -1.12 -10.26 9.77
C TYR A 96 -0.53 -10.15 11.19
N HIS A 97 -1.23 -9.55 12.15
CA HIS A 97 -0.75 -9.43 13.55
C HIS A 97 -0.55 -10.80 14.23
N PHE A 98 0.42 -11.55 13.70
CA PHE A 98 0.83 -12.87 14.20
C PHE A 98 1.64 -12.77 15.50
N ASN A 99 2.47 -11.72 15.62
CA ASN A 99 3.30 -11.50 16.80
C ASN A 99 3.32 -10.00 17.14
N ARG A 100 2.95 -9.65 18.38
CA ARG A 100 2.92 -8.25 18.85
C ARG A 100 4.24 -7.50 18.66
N GLU A 101 5.38 -8.21 18.70
CA GLU A 101 6.71 -7.62 18.50
C GLU A 101 6.98 -7.17 17.04
N ARG A 102 6.20 -7.66 16.07
CA ARG A 102 6.36 -7.35 14.64
C ARG A 102 5.13 -6.66 14.03
N SER A 103 4.28 -6.02 14.86
CA SER A 103 3.08 -5.34 14.38
C SER A 103 3.35 -4.32 13.29
N ASP A 104 4.55 -3.74 13.27
CA ASP A 104 4.94 -2.69 12.33
C ASP A 104 5.67 -3.21 11.07
N PHE A 105 5.85 -4.52 10.90
CA PHE A 105 6.61 -5.07 9.78
C PHE A 105 6.00 -4.71 8.42
N LEU A 106 4.68 -4.77 8.26
CA LEU A 106 4.00 -4.39 7.01
C LEU A 106 4.31 -2.95 6.59
N PHE A 107 4.41 -2.03 7.55
CA PHE A 107 4.73 -0.63 7.30
C PHE A 107 6.20 -0.40 6.91
N GLN A 108 7.07 -1.38 7.21
CA GLN A 108 8.48 -1.36 6.85
C GLN A 108 8.74 -1.93 5.45
N LEU A 109 7.76 -2.65 4.86
CA LEU A 109 7.90 -3.23 3.54
C LEU A 109 7.84 -2.14 2.46
N PRO A 110 8.93 -1.94 1.69
CA PRO A 110 9.03 -0.83 0.76
C PRO A 110 7.99 -0.89 -0.36
N PHE A 111 7.58 -2.05 -0.79
CA PHE A 111 6.61 -2.24 -1.85
C PHE A 111 5.15 -1.99 -1.44
N PHE A 112 4.83 -1.91 -0.13
CA PHE A 112 3.51 -1.50 0.34
C PHE A 112 3.41 0.01 0.58
N TYR A 113 4.35 0.57 1.33
CA TYR A 113 4.30 1.98 1.75
C TYR A 113 5.42 2.80 1.15
N ASN A 114 6.00 2.30 0.05
CA ASN A 114 7.19 2.93 -0.49
C ASN A 114 6.86 4.22 -1.23
N LYS A 115 7.62 5.22 -0.87
CA LYS A 115 7.63 6.55 -1.48
C LYS A 115 8.81 6.76 -2.42
N THR A 116 9.65 5.75 -2.60
CA THR A 116 10.86 5.80 -3.40
C THR A 116 11.05 4.62 -4.36
N GLY A 117 10.13 3.65 -4.39
CA GLY A 117 10.20 2.47 -5.23
C GLY A 117 8.86 2.08 -5.84
N SER A 118 8.89 1.16 -6.76
CA SER A 118 7.71 0.62 -7.41
C SER A 118 6.97 -0.32 -6.47
N PRO A 119 5.61 -0.35 -6.46
CA PRO A 119 4.83 -1.39 -5.80
C PRO A 119 4.88 -2.72 -6.58
N VAL A 120 5.86 -2.90 -7.44
CA VAL A 120 6.04 -4.06 -8.31
C VAL A 120 7.45 -4.62 -8.13
N ILE A 121 7.52 -5.94 -7.95
CA ILE A 121 8.77 -6.71 -7.99
C ILE A 121 8.73 -7.61 -9.21
N GLU A 122 9.77 -7.56 -10.03
CA GLU A 122 9.97 -8.51 -11.13
C GLU A 122 11.00 -9.57 -10.68
N LEU A 123 10.62 -10.84 -10.77
CA LEU A 123 11.44 -11.94 -10.26
C LEU A 123 12.14 -12.71 -11.39
N PRO A 124 13.44 -13.01 -11.23
CA PRO A 124 14.08 -14.05 -12.03
C PRO A 124 13.36 -15.40 -11.93
N PRO A 125 13.48 -16.28 -12.92
CA PRO A 125 12.77 -17.57 -12.92
C PRO A 125 12.96 -18.40 -11.65
N ASP A 126 14.18 -18.47 -11.11
CA ASP A 126 14.50 -19.26 -9.92
C ASP A 126 13.83 -18.68 -8.67
N GLU A 127 13.92 -17.36 -8.47
CA GLU A 127 13.27 -16.67 -7.35
C GLU A 127 11.74 -16.74 -7.44
N PHE A 128 11.20 -16.71 -8.65
CA PHE A 128 9.76 -16.90 -8.86
C PHE A 128 9.33 -18.34 -8.52
N ALA A 129 10.15 -19.33 -8.82
CA ALA A 129 9.89 -20.72 -8.45
C ALA A 129 9.83 -20.91 -6.93
N ASP A 130 10.74 -20.27 -6.18
CA ASP A 130 10.74 -20.30 -4.72
C ASP A 130 9.45 -19.66 -4.15
N CYS A 131 9.07 -18.50 -4.67
CA CYS A 131 7.78 -17.86 -4.33
C CYS A 131 6.59 -18.79 -4.63
N SER A 132 6.60 -19.45 -5.79
CA SER A 132 5.52 -20.35 -6.21
C SER A 132 5.41 -21.57 -5.29
N GLN A 133 6.51 -22.09 -4.78
CA GLN A 133 6.50 -23.17 -3.79
C GLN A 133 5.89 -22.74 -2.45
N ILE A 134 6.25 -21.55 -1.95
CA ILE A 134 5.65 -20.99 -0.74
C ILE A 134 4.13 -20.85 -0.92
N ILE A 135 3.71 -20.32 -2.06
CA ILE A 135 2.30 -20.13 -2.41
C ILE A 135 1.56 -21.47 -2.52
N GLY A 136 2.17 -22.48 -3.13
CA GLY A 136 1.62 -23.84 -3.23
C GLY A 136 1.32 -24.43 -1.84
N ASN A 137 2.23 -24.24 -0.88
CA ASN A 137 2.02 -24.62 0.50
C ASN A 137 0.86 -23.83 1.15
N MET A 138 0.77 -22.50 0.89
CA MET A 138 -0.34 -21.67 1.37
C MET A 138 -1.69 -22.16 0.84
N LEU A 139 -1.79 -22.49 -0.45
CA LEU A 139 -3.00 -23.02 -1.09
C LEU A 139 -3.42 -24.37 -0.45
N SER A 140 -2.46 -25.26 -0.22
CA SER A 140 -2.70 -26.54 0.46
C SER A 140 -3.28 -26.32 1.86
N VAL A 141 -2.67 -25.45 2.64
CA VAL A 141 -3.16 -25.09 3.99
C VAL A 141 -4.53 -24.40 3.92
N PHE A 142 -4.74 -23.48 2.97
CA PHE A 142 -6.01 -22.76 2.80
C PHE A 142 -7.16 -23.72 2.51
N SER A 143 -6.92 -24.78 1.76
CA SER A 143 -7.90 -25.82 1.44
C SER A 143 -8.09 -26.84 2.56
N SER A 144 -7.19 -26.90 3.54
CA SER A 144 -7.22 -27.89 4.62
C SER A 144 -8.33 -27.61 5.65
N LYS A 145 -8.65 -28.63 6.45
CA LYS A 145 -9.56 -28.52 7.63
C LYS A 145 -8.80 -28.39 8.95
N SER A 146 -7.50 -28.03 8.91
CA SER A 146 -6.66 -27.93 10.10
C SER A 146 -7.18 -26.88 11.07
N SER A 147 -7.20 -27.18 12.37
CA SER A 147 -7.46 -26.20 13.43
C SER A 147 -6.37 -25.14 13.52
N GLN A 148 -5.17 -25.42 13.02
CA GLN A 148 -4.02 -24.50 12.97
C GLN A 148 -3.94 -23.72 11.67
N LYS A 149 -4.96 -23.80 10.80
CA LYS A 149 -4.98 -23.16 9.47
C LYS A 149 -4.56 -21.69 9.52
N LYS A 150 -5.15 -20.90 10.42
CA LYS A 150 -4.86 -19.46 10.54
C LYS A 150 -3.38 -19.22 10.86
N SER A 151 -2.85 -19.87 11.88
CA SER A 151 -1.43 -19.72 12.28
C SER A 151 -0.45 -20.15 11.19
N MET A 152 -0.77 -21.24 10.48
CA MET A 152 0.06 -21.72 9.35
C MET A 152 0.03 -20.71 8.19
N LEU A 153 -1.13 -20.18 7.82
CA LEU A 153 -1.26 -19.18 6.77
C LEU A 153 -0.52 -17.88 7.13
N GLN A 154 -0.60 -17.44 8.38
CA GLN A 154 0.16 -16.28 8.87
C GLN A 154 1.67 -16.50 8.76
N SER A 155 2.15 -17.71 9.12
CA SER A 155 3.57 -18.07 9.02
C SER A 155 4.05 -18.08 7.57
N TYR A 156 3.30 -18.71 6.65
CA TYR A 156 3.64 -18.71 5.23
C TYR A 156 3.58 -17.32 4.60
N LEU A 157 2.58 -16.49 4.97
CA LEU A 157 2.51 -15.11 4.50
C LEU A 157 3.74 -14.31 4.95
N ASN A 158 4.18 -14.50 6.20
CA ASN A 158 5.39 -13.86 6.71
C ASN A 158 6.65 -14.33 5.94
N ILE A 159 6.80 -15.64 5.68
CA ILE A 159 7.90 -16.19 4.88
C ILE A 159 7.88 -15.58 3.47
N PHE A 160 6.71 -15.55 2.82
CA PHE A 160 6.53 -14.95 1.50
C PHE A 160 6.95 -13.49 1.46
N LEU A 161 6.48 -12.67 2.42
CA LEU A 161 6.82 -11.25 2.49
C LEU A 161 8.31 -11.01 2.77
N CYS A 162 8.94 -11.83 3.62
CA CYS A 162 10.39 -11.78 3.84
C CYS A 162 11.16 -12.12 2.56
N HIS A 163 10.72 -13.14 1.83
CA HIS A 163 11.33 -13.52 0.54
C HIS A 163 11.19 -12.37 -0.49
N CYS A 164 10.00 -11.78 -0.61
CA CYS A 164 9.78 -10.60 -1.45
C CYS A 164 10.69 -9.42 -1.05
N LEU A 165 10.91 -9.21 0.26
CA LEU A 165 11.80 -8.16 0.74
C LEU A 165 13.25 -8.41 0.34
N ASP A 166 13.74 -9.64 0.50
CA ASP A 166 15.09 -10.03 0.08
C ASP A 166 15.28 -9.83 -1.44
N CYS A 167 14.31 -10.24 -2.26
CA CYS A 167 14.32 -10.04 -3.70
C CYS A 167 14.33 -8.55 -4.06
N PHE A 168 13.51 -7.76 -3.39
CA PHE A 168 13.45 -6.31 -3.57
C PHE A 168 14.77 -5.63 -3.20
N GLU A 169 15.36 -5.98 -2.05
CA GLU A 169 16.62 -5.40 -1.58
C GLU A 169 17.79 -5.74 -2.53
N ARG A 170 17.79 -6.91 -3.15
CA ARG A 170 18.82 -7.27 -4.17
C ARG A 170 18.70 -6.48 -5.48
N GLN A 171 17.52 -5.98 -5.82
CA GLN A 171 17.30 -5.15 -7.01
C GLN A 171 17.68 -3.68 -6.78
N LEU A 172 17.89 -3.27 -5.53
CA LEU A 172 18.34 -1.93 -5.20
C LEU A 172 19.88 -1.84 -5.28
N PRO A 173 20.43 -0.70 -5.69
CA PRO A 173 21.87 -0.45 -5.52
C PRO A 173 22.22 -0.59 -4.04
N ALA A 174 23.39 -1.18 -3.75
CA ALA A 174 23.85 -1.57 -2.40
C ALA A 174 23.41 -0.59 -1.29
N SER A 175 22.49 -1.06 -0.45
CA SER A 175 21.96 -0.25 0.65
C SER A 175 23.02 -0.10 1.76
N PRO A 176 23.11 1.07 2.41
CA PRO A 176 23.97 1.22 3.57
C PRO A 176 23.56 0.25 4.69
N PRO A 177 24.52 -0.20 5.50
CA PRO A 177 24.25 -1.17 6.56
C PRO A 177 23.16 -0.68 7.52
N LYS A 178 22.33 -1.62 8.01
CA LYS A 178 21.25 -1.35 8.97
C LYS A 178 21.83 -0.58 10.17
N SER A 179 21.52 0.69 10.29
CA SER A 179 21.95 1.56 11.38
C SER A 179 20.78 1.87 12.31
N ALA A 180 21.06 2.23 13.56
CA ALA A 180 20.02 2.67 14.50
C ALA A 180 19.15 3.81 13.92
N GLY A 181 19.73 4.68 13.11
CA GLY A 181 19.00 5.73 12.40
C GLY A 181 18.04 5.21 11.34
N LEU A 182 18.34 4.08 10.68
CA LEU A 182 17.42 3.45 9.72
C LEU A 182 16.20 2.88 10.46
N ALA A 183 16.40 2.19 11.58
CA ALA A 183 15.31 1.67 12.40
C ALA A 183 14.37 2.80 12.87
N LEU A 184 14.94 3.92 13.31
CA LEU A 184 14.15 5.08 13.72
C LEU A 184 13.39 5.72 12.54
N PHE A 185 14.00 5.78 11.38
CA PHE A 185 13.33 6.27 10.18
C PHE A 185 12.16 5.36 9.78
N GLN A 186 12.31 4.05 9.88
CA GLN A 186 11.24 3.08 9.66
C GLN A 186 10.08 3.25 10.67
N GLN A 187 10.40 3.47 11.96
CA GLN A 187 9.40 3.79 12.98
C GLN A 187 8.65 5.09 12.66
N PHE A 188 9.35 6.10 12.14
CA PHE A 188 8.71 7.34 11.67
C PHE A 188 7.74 7.08 10.53
N GLN A 189 8.14 6.30 9.54
CA GLN A 189 7.26 5.95 8.41
C GLN A 189 6.00 5.23 8.90
N THR A 190 6.14 4.28 9.83
CA THR A 190 5.03 3.59 10.48
C THR A 190 4.10 4.55 11.21
N ALA A 191 4.66 5.43 12.03
CA ALA A 191 3.88 6.43 12.76
C ALA A 191 3.14 7.40 11.81
N LEU A 192 3.79 7.77 10.70
CA LEU A 192 3.21 8.63 9.68
C LEU A 192 2.00 7.96 9.02
N GLU A 193 2.09 6.69 8.61
CA GLU A 193 0.94 5.99 8.00
C GLU A 193 -0.25 5.88 8.97
N LYS A 194 0.02 5.66 10.25
CA LYS A 194 -1.03 5.57 11.27
C LYS A 194 -1.69 6.91 11.60
N ASN A 195 -0.95 8.01 11.56
CA ASN A 195 -1.37 9.27 12.15
C ASN A 195 -1.43 10.46 11.17
N PHE A 196 -1.18 10.30 9.87
CA PHE A 196 -1.08 11.42 8.92
C PHE A 196 -2.33 12.32 8.87
N ARG A 197 -3.52 11.79 9.24
CA ARG A 197 -4.76 12.58 9.26
C ARG A 197 -4.85 13.54 10.43
N SER A 198 -4.16 13.27 11.53
CA SER A 198 -4.20 14.10 12.75
C SER A 198 -2.87 14.73 13.11
N GLY A 199 -1.74 14.16 12.67
CA GLY A 199 -0.38 14.62 12.92
C GLY A 199 0.20 15.29 11.68
N HIS A 200 0.21 16.61 11.64
CA HIS A 200 0.74 17.39 10.50
C HIS A 200 2.13 17.97 10.77
N GLU A 201 2.56 17.97 12.04
CA GLU A 201 3.80 18.61 12.46
C GLU A 201 4.91 17.58 12.74
N VAL A 202 6.14 17.91 12.37
CA VAL A 202 7.32 17.06 12.65
C VAL A 202 7.50 16.85 14.15
N ALA A 203 7.12 17.85 14.96
CA ALA A 203 7.24 17.80 16.42
C ALA A 203 6.41 16.67 17.06
N ASP A 204 5.23 16.38 16.51
CA ASP A 204 4.35 15.32 17.01
C ASP A 204 5.00 13.96 16.88
N TYR A 205 5.54 13.68 15.70
CA TYR A 205 6.25 12.44 15.41
C TYR A 205 7.58 12.33 16.17
N ALA A 206 8.31 13.42 16.28
CA ALA A 206 9.56 13.47 17.03
C ALA A 206 9.33 13.15 18.51
N LYS A 207 8.27 13.73 19.11
CA LYS A 207 7.84 13.42 20.48
C LYS A 207 7.47 11.95 20.66
N GLN A 208 6.68 11.40 19.73
CA GLN A 208 6.26 9.99 19.75
C GLN A 208 7.47 9.03 19.70
N LEU A 209 8.51 9.41 18.95
CA LEU A 209 9.71 8.60 18.75
C LEU A 209 10.84 8.92 19.74
N ALA A 210 10.60 9.77 20.73
CA ALA A 210 11.55 10.22 21.73
C ALA A 210 12.87 10.77 21.14
N VAL A 211 12.76 11.54 20.04
CA VAL A 211 13.87 12.22 19.36
C VAL A 211 13.60 13.71 19.18
N SER A 212 14.62 14.49 18.83
CA SER A 212 14.40 15.88 18.44
C SER A 212 13.88 15.99 16.99
N PRO A 213 13.10 17.05 16.66
CA PRO A 213 12.70 17.32 15.27
C PRO A 213 13.87 17.40 14.27
N ARG A 214 15.02 17.90 14.75
CA ARG A 214 16.25 17.97 13.96
C ARG A 214 16.76 16.58 13.61
N GLN A 215 16.89 15.68 14.60
CA GLN A 215 17.31 14.30 14.34
C GLN A 215 16.38 13.59 13.37
N LEU A 216 15.06 13.77 13.53
CA LEU A 216 14.08 13.18 12.62
C LEU A 216 14.24 13.70 11.17
N ASN A 217 14.50 15.00 11.00
CA ASN A 217 14.81 15.58 9.70
C ASN A 217 16.14 15.04 9.11
N ASP A 218 17.17 14.91 9.94
CA ASP A 218 18.47 14.40 9.49
C ASP A 218 18.37 12.95 9.00
N PHE A 219 17.63 12.10 9.72
CA PHE A 219 17.35 10.73 9.27
C PHE A 219 16.49 10.69 8.02
N SER A 220 15.45 11.52 7.94
CA SER A 220 14.59 11.60 6.75
C SER A 220 15.39 11.99 5.50
N LYS A 221 16.25 13.00 5.60
CA LYS A 221 17.13 13.39 4.50
C LYS A 221 18.14 12.30 4.14
N LYS A 222 18.70 11.61 5.15
CA LYS A 222 19.67 10.53 4.93
C LYS A 222 19.06 9.33 4.20
N PHE A 223 17.84 8.90 4.57
CA PHE A 223 17.25 7.66 4.08
C PHE A 223 16.19 7.85 3.00
N ALA A 224 15.54 9.01 2.93
CA ALA A 224 14.55 9.32 1.89
C ALA A 224 14.95 10.47 0.95
N GLY A 225 16.10 11.11 1.17
CA GLY A 225 16.55 12.25 0.37
C GLY A 225 15.78 13.55 0.59
N ILE A 226 14.72 13.55 1.42
CA ILE A 226 13.83 14.69 1.67
C ILE A 226 13.59 14.88 3.17
N SER A 227 13.09 16.05 3.56
CA SER A 227 12.82 16.36 4.98
C SER A 227 11.61 15.61 5.52
N ALA A 228 11.54 15.46 6.86
CA ALA A 228 10.39 14.83 7.53
C ALA A 228 9.07 15.57 7.23
N VAL A 229 9.09 16.91 7.22
CA VAL A 229 7.91 17.70 6.87
C VAL A 229 7.45 17.44 5.42
N GLU A 230 8.37 17.26 4.51
CA GLU A 230 8.05 16.94 3.12
C GLU A 230 7.45 15.54 2.99
N LEU A 231 7.91 14.55 3.76
CA LEU A 231 7.29 13.22 3.82
C LEU A 231 5.86 13.28 4.33
N ILE A 232 5.61 14.03 5.41
CA ILE A 232 4.27 14.26 5.96
C ILE A 232 3.37 14.90 4.91
N HIS A 233 3.85 15.99 4.29
CA HIS A 233 3.07 16.71 3.27
C HIS A 233 2.79 15.85 2.03
N ARG A 234 3.74 15.05 1.56
CA ARG A 234 3.51 14.15 0.42
C ARG A 234 2.46 13.11 0.73
N ARG A 235 2.50 12.51 1.93
CA ARG A 235 1.51 11.51 2.34
C ARG A 235 0.11 12.10 2.43
N LEU A 236 0.00 13.27 3.07
CA LEU A 236 -1.26 13.98 3.23
C LEU A 236 -1.83 14.44 1.87
N ALA A 237 -0.97 14.97 0.99
CA ALA A 237 -1.35 15.40 -0.35
C ALA A 237 -1.81 14.22 -1.24
N LEU A 238 -1.21 13.04 -1.09
CA LEU A 238 -1.67 11.84 -1.80
C LEU A 238 -3.10 11.48 -1.41
N GLU A 239 -3.40 11.47 -0.09
CA GLU A 239 -4.76 11.19 0.37
C GLU A 239 -5.75 12.28 -0.07
N ALA A 240 -5.34 13.54 0.01
CA ALA A 240 -6.15 14.65 -0.49
C ALA A 240 -6.51 14.47 -1.99
N LYS A 241 -5.52 14.08 -2.82
CA LYS A 241 -5.76 13.80 -4.24
C LYS A 241 -6.76 12.65 -4.42
N ARG A 242 -6.60 11.55 -3.67
CA ARG A 242 -7.52 10.40 -3.72
C ARG A 242 -8.95 10.84 -3.40
N LEU A 243 -9.15 11.53 -2.30
CA LEU A 243 -10.46 11.99 -1.87
C LEU A 243 -11.06 13.01 -2.85
N LEU A 244 -10.27 13.98 -3.33
CA LEU A 244 -10.72 14.97 -4.30
C LEU A 244 -11.11 14.37 -5.64
N PHE A 245 -10.34 13.43 -6.15
CA PHE A 245 -10.53 12.87 -7.48
C PHE A 245 -11.60 11.79 -7.49
N TYR A 246 -11.66 11.00 -6.44
CA TYR A 246 -12.43 9.76 -6.42
C TYR A 246 -13.68 9.80 -5.54
N THR A 247 -13.94 10.84 -4.75
CA THR A 247 -15.15 10.96 -3.93
C THR A 247 -15.95 12.21 -4.30
N GLU A 248 -17.21 12.25 -3.85
CA GLU A 248 -18.08 13.41 -4.02
C GLU A 248 -18.09 14.34 -2.78
N ALA A 249 -17.36 13.97 -1.71
CA ALA A 249 -17.24 14.81 -0.52
C ALA A 249 -16.76 16.21 -0.92
N ASN A 250 -17.35 17.25 -0.39
CA ASN A 250 -16.94 18.62 -0.75
C ASN A 250 -15.54 18.96 -0.21
N VAL A 251 -14.93 20.04 -0.70
CA VAL A 251 -13.56 20.41 -0.36
C VAL A 251 -13.39 20.64 1.14
N SER A 252 -14.40 21.19 1.80
CA SER A 252 -14.37 21.45 3.25
C SER A 252 -14.46 20.16 4.05
N GLU A 253 -15.34 19.23 3.65
CA GLU A 253 -15.47 17.90 4.27
C GLU A 253 -14.15 17.12 4.19
N ILE A 254 -13.50 17.12 3.01
CA ILE A 254 -12.19 16.49 2.84
C ILE A 254 -11.14 17.16 3.71
N GLY A 255 -11.14 18.49 3.80
CA GLY A 255 -10.23 19.21 4.68
C GLY A 255 -10.39 18.78 6.13
N PHE A 256 -11.61 18.72 6.64
CA PHE A 256 -11.89 18.27 8.01
C PHE A 256 -11.55 16.81 8.24
N GLU A 257 -11.84 15.90 7.28
CA GLU A 257 -11.45 14.48 7.34
C GLU A 257 -9.93 14.30 7.44
N LEU A 258 -9.18 15.20 6.80
CA LEU A 258 -7.72 15.20 6.81
C LEU A 258 -7.12 16.04 7.95
N GLY A 259 -7.94 16.48 8.93
CA GLY A 259 -7.48 17.15 10.14
C GLY A 259 -7.17 18.64 9.97
N PHE A 260 -7.62 19.29 8.89
CA PHE A 260 -7.51 20.75 8.76
C PHE A 260 -8.68 21.44 9.45
N GLU A 261 -8.39 22.41 10.27
CA GLU A 261 -9.40 23.22 10.95
C GLU A 261 -10.06 24.27 10.02
N ASP A 262 -9.35 24.67 8.94
CA ASP A 262 -9.79 25.69 7.99
C ASP A 262 -9.73 25.18 6.55
N PRO A 263 -10.87 25.14 5.83
CA PRO A 263 -10.92 24.74 4.41
C PRO A 263 -10.04 25.61 3.49
N ALA A 264 -9.83 26.88 3.83
CA ALA A 264 -8.94 27.74 3.05
C ALA A 264 -7.47 27.34 3.25
N HIS A 265 -7.09 26.92 4.47
CA HIS A 265 -5.77 26.36 4.74
C HIS A 265 -5.57 25.05 3.98
N PHE A 266 -6.54 24.14 4.01
CA PHE A 266 -6.51 22.91 3.19
C PHE A 266 -6.32 23.22 1.70
N SER A 267 -7.09 24.17 1.15
CA SER A 267 -7.00 24.50 -0.27
C SER A 267 -5.62 25.07 -0.65
N ARG A 268 -5.03 25.91 0.20
CA ARG A 268 -3.66 26.42 0.01
C ARG A 268 -2.63 25.31 0.09
N PHE A 269 -2.79 24.37 1.05
CA PHE A 269 -1.93 23.20 1.22
C PHE A 269 -1.96 22.32 -0.04
N VAL A 270 -3.15 21.95 -0.51
CA VAL A 270 -3.28 21.11 -1.72
C VAL A 270 -2.60 21.78 -2.90
N ARG A 271 -2.86 23.06 -3.16
CA ARG A 271 -2.24 23.80 -4.27
C ARG A 271 -0.71 23.85 -4.14
N LYS A 272 -0.19 24.09 -2.95
CA LYS A 272 1.25 24.11 -2.68
C LYS A 272 1.92 22.75 -2.95
N CYS A 273 1.28 21.66 -2.50
CA CYS A 273 1.88 20.33 -2.58
C CYS A 273 1.67 19.63 -3.93
N THR A 274 0.59 19.96 -4.66
CA THR A 274 0.21 19.27 -5.89
C THR A 274 0.33 20.13 -7.15
N GLY A 275 0.56 21.42 -7.01
CA GLY A 275 0.59 22.39 -8.11
C GLY A 275 -0.80 22.78 -8.64
N ARG A 276 -1.88 22.10 -8.21
CA ARG A 276 -3.25 22.30 -8.69
C ARG A 276 -4.19 22.65 -7.51
N ALA A 277 -5.22 23.44 -7.77
CA ALA A 277 -6.25 23.71 -6.78
C ALA A 277 -7.17 22.50 -6.58
N PRO A 278 -7.84 22.34 -5.42
CA PRO A 278 -8.80 21.25 -5.19
C PRO A 278 -9.87 21.11 -6.27
N SER A 279 -10.38 22.24 -6.79
CA SER A 279 -11.38 22.24 -7.87
C SER A 279 -10.86 21.72 -9.21
N GLU A 280 -9.57 21.80 -9.44
CA GLU A 280 -8.94 21.28 -10.67
C GLU A 280 -8.76 19.74 -10.59
N TRP A 281 -8.54 19.20 -9.39
CA TRP A 281 -8.49 17.76 -9.15
C TRP A 281 -9.86 17.09 -9.32
N ARG A 282 -10.96 17.84 -9.13
CA ARG A 282 -12.32 17.34 -9.34
C ARG A 282 -12.77 17.29 -10.79
N LYS A 283 -12.16 18.11 -11.63
CA LYS A 283 -12.42 18.05 -13.06
C LYS A 283 -11.79 16.77 -13.59
N LYS A 284 -12.60 15.71 -13.72
CA LYS A 284 -12.22 14.52 -14.50
C LYS A 284 -11.96 15.01 -15.92
N GLU A 285 -10.70 15.25 -16.27
CA GLU A 285 -10.33 15.33 -17.68
C GLU A 285 -10.69 13.94 -18.23
N GLY A 286 -11.58 13.91 -19.21
CA GLY A 286 -12.19 12.69 -19.72
C GLY A 286 -11.11 11.65 -20.10
N VAL A 287 -11.18 10.50 -19.46
CA VAL A 287 -10.54 9.25 -19.83
C VAL A 287 -11.60 8.44 -20.58
#